data_20b4320695058339c7945ec4b305cf86
#
_entry.id   20b4320695058339c7945ec4b305cf86
#
_cell.length_a   1.000
_cell.length_b   1.000
_cell.length_c   1.000
_cell.angle_alpha   90.00
_cell.angle_beta   90.00
_cell.angle_gamma   90.00
#
_symmetry.space_group_name_H-M   'P 1'
#
loop_
_entity.id
_entity.type
_entity.pdbx_description
1 polymer ?
#
loop_
_entity_poly.entity_id
_entity_poly.type
_entity_poly.pdbx_seq_one_letter_code
_entity_poly.pdbx_strand_id
1 'polypeptide(L)'
;MSARLSQQVLEQMASTENLQDALSVLALWIKTSIKTHDLLADSSQAHLIAGNPGSGKSTMIARVATQLATADSSRKIALISFNDDRIGAWQATQIAGAGAGADTYRVTSFKQLHTLYKAIGDSHHLLIDTAGTGIQREIRCITKIIPGLKSHLILAADTNETSALNLLAQPHLHWTSCMVSRLDGVDYPWAIISILANSNIPVSLGSYCANVSSPPRALSGDFFARLIHKTAQGHVDSALARRKNAQAPVHAGRLEQQQCQLKQVNFG
;
A
#
# COMPACT_ATOMS: atom_id res chain seq x y z
N MET A 1 -12.22 3.34 11.34
CA MET A 1 -12.96 2.18 10.80
C MET A 1 -14.35 2.64 10.42
N SER A 2 -14.86 2.28 9.23
CA SER A 2 -16.22 2.65 8.83
C SER A 2 -17.27 1.89 9.65
N ALA A 3 -18.49 2.44 9.77
CA ALA A 3 -19.59 1.80 10.50
C ALA A 3 -19.90 0.39 9.95
N ARG A 4 -19.87 0.26 8.62
CA ARG A 4 -20.10 -1.03 7.94
C ARG A 4 -19.03 -2.07 8.32
N LEU A 5 -17.75 -1.70 8.29
CA LEU A 5 -16.67 -2.61 8.67
C LEU A 5 -16.74 -2.94 10.16
N SER A 6 -17.06 -1.94 11.02
CA SER A 6 -17.25 -2.17 12.46
C SER A 6 -18.32 -3.21 12.72
N GLN A 7 -19.46 -3.09 12.04
CA GLN A 7 -20.56 -4.05 12.16
C GLN A 7 -20.13 -5.45 11.70
N GLN A 8 -19.48 -5.56 10.53
CA GLN A 8 -18.97 -6.85 10.03
C GLN A 8 -18.00 -7.50 11.01
N VAL A 9 -17.06 -6.72 11.57
CA VAL A 9 -16.09 -7.22 12.56
C VAL A 9 -16.82 -7.68 13.83
N LEU A 10 -17.77 -6.91 14.35
CA LEU A 10 -18.54 -7.26 15.55
C LEU A 10 -19.38 -8.53 15.32
N GLU A 11 -20.02 -8.66 14.17
CA GLU A 11 -20.77 -9.88 13.81
C GLU A 11 -19.88 -11.13 13.79
N GLN A 12 -18.65 -11.03 13.22
CA GLN A 12 -17.70 -12.14 13.21
C GLN A 12 -17.20 -12.51 14.62
N MET A 13 -17.11 -11.53 15.51
CA MET A 13 -16.60 -11.71 16.88
C MET A 13 -17.68 -12.01 17.92
N ALA A 14 -18.97 -11.97 17.56
CA ALA A 14 -20.09 -12.07 18.49
C ALA A 14 -20.14 -13.39 19.28
N SER A 15 -19.56 -14.47 18.76
CA SER A 15 -19.50 -15.78 19.39
C SER A 15 -18.22 -16.07 20.13
N THR A 16 -17.29 -15.10 20.24
CA THR A 16 -15.99 -15.32 20.89
C THR A 16 -16.03 -14.97 22.38
N GLU A 17 -15.43 -15.84 23.21
CA GLU A 17 -15.42 -15.67 24.66
C GLU A 17 -14.23 -14.86 25.20
N ASN A 18 -13.17 -14.78 24.41
CA ASN A 18 -11.96 -14.07 24.81
C ASN A 18 -11.30 -13.33 23.63
N LEU A 19 -10.36 -12.42 23.95
CA LEU A 19 -9.68 -11.59 22.96
C LEU A 19 -8.86 -12.41 21.95
N GLN A 20 -8.23 -13.51 22.38
CA GLN A 20 -7.38 -14.31 21.50
C GLN A 20 -8.22 -15.01 20.42
N ASP A 21 -9.37 -15.56 20.79
CA ASP A 21 -10.31 -16.17 19.85
C ASP A 21 -10.87 -15.11 18.91
N ALA A 22 -11.24 -13.94 19.45
CA ALA A 22 -11.72 -12.82 18.64
C ALA A 22 -10.70 -12.38 17.59
N LEU A 23 -9.42 -12.25 17.95
CA LEU A 23 -8.36 -11.91 17.00
C LEU A 23 -8.13 -13.01 15.96
N SER A 24 -8.25 -14.28 16.35
CA SER A 24 -8.11 -15.41 15.44
C SER A 24 -9.24 -15.47 14.41
N VAL A 25 -10.49 -15.24 14.84
CA VAL A 25 -11.65 -15.15 13.95
C VAL A 25 -11.52 -13.96 13.00
N LEU A 26 -11.14 -12.79 13.49
CA LEU A 26 -10.90 -11.61 12.68
C LEU A 26 -9.80 -11.84 11.65
N ALA A 27 -8.69 -12.46 12.05
CA ALA A 27 -7.58 -12.77 11.15
C ALA A 27 -8.02 -13.74 10.04
N LEU A 28 -8.80 -14.77 10.37
CA LEU A 28 -9.36 -15.71 9.39
C LEU A 28 -10.29 -15.00 8.41
N TRP A 29 -11.19 -14.16 8.91
CA TRP A 29 -12.09 -13.39 8.06
C TRP A 29 -11.33 -12.46 7.09
N ILE A 30 -10.33 -11.72 7.56
CA ILE A 30 -9.49 -10.87 6.71
C ILE A 30 -8.78 -11.71 5.65
N LYS A 31 -8.18 -12.83 6.06
CA LYS A 31 -7.45 -13.74 5.17
C LYS A 31 -8.33 -14.29 4.05
N THR A 32 -9.56 -14.65 4.34
CA THR A 32 -10.48 -15.27 3.37
C THR A 32 -11.24 -14.27 2.51
N SER A 33 -11.44 -13.03 3.01
CA SER A 33 -12.17 -11.99 2.30
C SER A 33 -11.33 -11.24 1.27
N ILE A 34 -10.00 -11.18 1.44
CA ILE A 34 -9.11 -10.42 0.56
C ILE A 34 -8.49 -11.34 -0.48
N LYS A 35 -8.85 -11.13 -1.74
CA LYS A 35 -8.27 -11.83 -2.90
C LYS A 35 -6.87 -11.31 -3.20
N THR A 36 -6.03 -12.15 -3.82
CA THR A 36 -4.65 -11.83 -4.19
C THR A 36 -4.47 -11.93 -5.70
N HIS A 37 -3.64 -11.04 -6.25
CA HIS A 37 -3.18 -11.08 -7.63
C HIS A 37 -1.65 -11.04 -7.64
N ASP A 38 -1.03 -11.99 -8.32
CA ASP A 38 0.42 -12.00 -8.52
C ASP A 38 0.75 -11.23 -9.80
N LEU A 39 1.25 -10.00 -9.65
CA LEU A 39 1.60 -9.14 -10.76
C LEU A 39 2.83 -9.65 -11.52
N LEU A 40 3.76 -10.29 -10.81
CA LEU A 40 5.01 -10.77 -11.43
C LEU A 40 4.81 -12.06 -12.22
N ALA A 41 3.82 -12.86 -11.85
CA ALA A 41 3.41 -14.05 -12.59
C ALA A 41 2.42 -13.75 -13.73
N ASP A 42 1.93 -12.50 -13.84
CA ASP A 42 1.03 -12.09 -14.92
C ASP A 42 1.81 -12.03 -16.25
N SER A 43 1.36 -12.76 -17.23
CA SER A 43 1.94 -12.78 -18.59
C SER A 43 1.73 -11.47 -19.38
N SER A 44 1.03 -10.51 -18.82
CA SER A 44 0.78 -9.23 -19.45
C SER A 44 2.07 -8.41 -19.60
N GLN A 45 2.19 -7.75 -20.74
CA GLN A 45 3.36 -6.93 -21.06
C GLN A 45 3.16 -5.45 -20.75
N ALA A 46 1.92 -5.03 -20.44
CA ALA A 46 1.61 -3.63 -20.23
C ALA A 46 0.78 -3.42 -18.96
N HIS A 47 1.29 -2.58 -18.08
CA HIS A 47 0.69 -2.25 -16.80
C HIS A 47 0.55 -0.73 -16.67
N LEU A 48 -0.64 -0.28 -16.31
CA LEU A 48 -0.92 1.11 -15.99
C LEU A 48 -1.19 1.22 -14.49
N ILE A 49 -0.52 2.13 -13.81
CA ILE A 49 -0.73 2.40 -12.40
C ILE A 49 -1.41 3.76 -12.26
N ALA A 50 -2.61 3.75 -11.71
CA ALA A 50 -3.43 4.94 -11.52
C ALA A 50 -3.90 5.07 -10.07
N GLY A 51 -4.21 6.29 -9.66
CA GLY A 51 -4.66 6.62 -8.31
C GLY A 51 -4.61 8.12 -8.08
N ASN A 52 -5.08 8.58 -6.95
CA ASN A 52 -5.10 10.00 -6.61
C ASN A 52 -3.69 10.62 -6.62
N PRO A 53 -3.56 11.94 -6.86
CA PRO A 53 -2.30 12.64 -6.65
C PRO A 53 -1.74 12.35 -5.24
N GLY A 54 -0.43 12.12 -5.15
CA GLY A 54 0.22 11.80 -3.87
C GLY A 54 0.05 10.36 -3.35
N SER A 55 -0.65 9.47 -4.06
CA SER A 55 -0.83 8.06 -3.66
C SER A 55 0.42 7.18 -3.82
N GLY A 56 1.54 7.70 -4.30
CA GLY A 56 2.79 6.95 -4.46
C GLY A 56 2.94 6.21 -5.79
N LYS A 57 2.19 6.58 -6.85
CA LYS A 57 2.25 5.98 -8.19
C LYS A 57 3.67 5.83 -8.73
N SER A 58 4.36 6.96 -8.92
CA SER A 58 5.69 7.00 -9.53
C SER A 58 6.72 6.20 -8.72
N THR A 59 6.61 6.22 -7.38
CA THR A 59 7.45 5.40 -6.50
C THR A 59 7.16 3.91 -6.67
N MET A 60 5.89 3.53 -6.79
CA MET A 60 5.51 2.13 -6.98
C MET A 60 5.96 1.63 -8.36
N ILE A 61 5.81 2.45 -9.40
CA ILE A 61 6.27 2.14 -10.75
C ILE A 61 7.79 1.88 -10.77
N ALA A 62 8.58 2.72 -10.11
CA ALA A 62 10.02 2.54 -10.01
C ALA A 62 10.38 1.19 -9.37
N ARG A 63 9.69 0.80 -8.31
CA ARG A 63 9.88 -0.48 -7.61
C ARG A 63 9.46 -1.67 -8.45
N VAL A 64 8.31 -1.58 -9.13
CA VAL A 64 7.82 -2.62 -10.05
C VAL A 64 8.79 -2.80 -11.21
N ALA A 65 9.31 -1.70 -11.78
CA ALA A 65 10.32 -1.75 -12.83
C ALA A 65 11.55 -2.53 -12.41
N THR A 66 12.10 -2.24 -11.22
CA THR A 66 13.27 -2.96 -10.69
C THR A 66 12.98 -4.45 -10.49
N GLN A 67 11.78 -4.80 -10.00
CA GLN A 67 11.40 -6.21 -9.84
C GLN A 67 11.25 -6.94 -11.18
N LEU A 68 10.58 -6.33 -12.15
CA LEU A 68 10.41 -6.92 -13.48
C LEU A 68 11.74 -7.09 -14.19
N ALA A 69 12.64 -6.12 -14.11
CA ALA A 69 13.98 -6.22 -14.66
C ALA A 69 14.79 -7.41 -14.09
N THR A 70 14.53 -7.74 -12.82
CA THR A 70 15.17 -8.88 -12.14
C THR A 70 14.49 -10.21 -12.47
N ALA A 71 13.15 -10.21 -12.61
CA ALA A 71 12.36 -11.41 -12.83
C ALA A 71 12.38 -11.90 -14.29
N ASP A 72 12.40 -10.98 -15.25
CA ASP A 72 12.42 -11.27 -16.68
C ASP A 72 13.49 -10.45 -17.41
N SER A 73 14.65 -11.03 -17.60
CA SER A 73 15.74 -10.42 -18.37
C SER A 73 15.57 -10.55 -19.90
N SER A 74 14.57 -11.27 -20.38
CA SER A 74 14.34 -11.47 -21.81
C SER A 74 13.74 -10.24 -22.50
N ARG A 75 13.09 -9.36 -21.73
CA ARG A 75 12.45 -8.13 -22.21
C ARG A 75 13.04 -6.90 -21.52
N LYS A 76 13.13 -5.82 -22.26
CA LYS A 76 13.45 -4.51 -21.69
C LYS A 76 12.26 -3.94 -20.93
N ILE A 77 12.53 -3.02 -20.03
CA ILE A 77 11.48 -2.28 -19.32
C ILE A 77 11.36 -0.89 -19.95
N ALA A 78 10.15 -0.43 -20.22
CA ALA A 78 9.85 0.93 -20.66
C ALA A 78 8.99 1.64 -19.61
N LEU A 79 9.51 2.71 -19.02
CA LEU A 79 8.75 3.59 -18.15
C LEU A 79 8.17 4.73 -18.98
N ILE A 80 6.86 4.85 -19.01
CA ILE A 80 6.12 5.83 -19.79
C ILE A 80 5.46 6.83 -18.85
N SER A 81 5.96 8.09 -18.82
CA SER A 81 5.27 9.21 -18.19
C SER A 81 4.23 9.73 -19.17
N PHE A 82 2.95 9.46 -18.88
CA PHE A 82 1.85 9.80 -19.77
C PHE A 82 1.08 11.02 -19.27
N ASN A 83 1.06 12.08 -20.09
CA ASN A 83 0.28 13.31 -19.87
C ASN A 83 0.47 13.91 -18.47
N ASP A 84 1.71 13.86 -17.97
CA ASP A 84 2.07 14.36 -16.65
C ASP A 84 2.93 15.63 -16.77
N ASP A 85 2.27 16.78 -16.62
CA ASP A 85 2.91 18.10 -16.70
C ASP A 85 3.32 18.66 -15.33
N ARG A 86 3.22 17.87 -14.26
CA ARG A 86 3.68 18.29 -12.92
C ARG A 86 5.18 18.56 -12.93
N ILE A 87 5.56 19.64 -12.26
CA ILE A 87 6.99 20.01 -12.12
C ILE A 87 7.75 18.85 -11.48
N GLY A 88 8.84 18.43 -12.10
CA GLY A 88 9.68 17.34 -11.63
C GLY A 88 9.19 15.92 -11.98
N ALA A 89 8.00 15.73 -12.54
CA ALA A 89 7.48 14.39 -12.86
C ALA A 89 8.37 13.65 -13.88
N TRP A 90 8.78 14.34 -14.93
CA TRP A 90 9.67 13.75 -15.93
C TRP A 90 11.04 13.37 -15.35
N GLN A 91 11.64 14.24 -14.56
CA GLN A 91 12.91 13.94 -13.88
C GLN A 91 12.78 12.74 -12.94
N ALA A 92 11.68 12.63 -12.21
CA ALA A 92 11.41 11.47 -11.36
C ALA A 92 11.33 10.16 -12.18
N THR A 93 10.70 10.19 -13.37
CA THR A 93 10.65 9.04 -14.27
C THR A 93 12.04 8.67 -14.80
N GLN A 94 12.88 9.65 -15.15
CA GLN A 94 14.25 9.39 -15.61
C GLN A 94 15.11 8.77 -14.50
N ILE A 95 15.02 9.28 -13.27
CA ILE A 95 15.74 8.72 -12.11
C ILE A 95 15.28 7.27 -11.84
N ALA A 96 13.98 7.02 -11.87
CA ALA A 96 13.41 5.69 -11.71
C ALA A 96 13.89 4.72 -12.79
N GLY A 97 13.91 5.17 -14.05
CA GLY A 97 14.40 4.40 -15.17
C GLY A 97 15.87 4.04 -15.06
N ALA A 98 16.70 5.03 -14.71
CA ALA A 98 18.14 4.80 -14.50
C ALA A 98 18.39 3.77 -13.38
N GLY A 99 17.63 3.82 -12.30
CA GLY A 99 17.72 2.87 -11.19
C GLY A 99 17.29 1.44 -11.54
N ALA A 100 16.39 1.28 -12.49
CA ALA A 100 15.89 -0.01 -12.96
C ALA A 100 16.55 -0.52 -14.27
N GLY A 101 17.45 0.25 -14.88
CA GLY A 101 17.97 -0.06 -16.20
C GLY A 101 16.90 -0.02 -17.30
N ALA A 102 15.89 0.82 -17.14
CA ALA A 102 14.73 0.91 -18.01
C ALA A 102 14.83 2.09 -18.99
N ASP A 103 14.31 1.89 -20.19
CA ASP A 103 14.11 2.95 -21.15
C ASP A 103 12.98 3.90 -20.67
N THR A 104 13.15 5.22 -20.84
CA THR A 104 12.17 6.19 -20.36
C THR A 104 11.58 7.02 -21.48
N TYR A 105 10.26 7.19 -21.48
CA TYR A 105 9.55 7.90 -22.53
C TYR A 105 8.58 8.94 -21.91
N ARG A 106 8.66 10.18 -22.41
CA ARG A 106 7.66 11.21 -22.12
C ARG A 106 6.64 11.26 -23.25
N VAL A 107 5.39 10.98 -22.93
CA VAL A 107 4.30 10.90 -23.90
C VAL A 107 3.19 11.88 -23.50
N THR A 108 2.88 12.84 -24.36
CA THR A 108 1.93 13.92 -24.08
C THR A 108 0.60 13.78 -24.85
N SER A 109 0.46 12.74 -25.68
CA SER A 109 -0.76 12.50 -26.43
C SER A 109 -1.01 11.04 -26.73
N PHE A 110 -2.28 10.68 -26.94
CA PHE A 110 -2.66 9.33 -27.33
C PHE A 110 -2.06 8.88 -28.68
N LYS A 111 -1.86 9.83 -29.61
CA LYS A 111 -1.19 9.56 -30.90
C LYS A 111 0.26 9.13 -30.69
N GLN A 112 0.99 9.85 -29.83
CA GLN A 112 2.37 9.48 -29.49
C GLN A 112 2.43 8.13 -28.79
N LEU A 113 1.50 7.85 -27.85
CA LEU A 113 1.42 6.54 -27.18
C LEU A 113 1.20 5.41 -28.18
N HIS A 114 0.30 5.58 -29.13
CA HIS A 114 0.05 4.59 -30.18
C HIS A 114 1.29 4.34 -31.06
N THR A 115 2.00 5.40 -31.44
CA THR A 115 3.25 5.27 -32.22
C THR A 115 4.33 4.56 -31.42
N LEU A 116 4.49 4.91 -30.14
CA LEU A 116 5.45 4.26 -29.23
C LEU A 116 5.11 2.78 -29.05
N TYR A 117 3.84 2.47 -28.76
CA TYR A 117 3.39 1.10 -28.59
C TYR A 117 3.68 0.23 -29.80
N LYS A 118 3.45 0.74 -31.01
CA LYS A 118 3.81 0.03 -32.24
C LYS A 118 5.30 -0.22 -32.42
N ALA A 119 6.14 0.66 -31.87
CA ALA A 119 7.58 0.55 -32.00
C ALA A 119 8.20 -0.43 -31.00
N ILE A 120 7.70 -0.49 -29.76
CA ILE A 120 8.35 -1.20 -28.66
C ILE A 120 7.46 -2.22 -27.95
N GLY A 121 6.16 -2.29 -28.24
CA GLY A 121 5.18 -3.09 -27.49
C GLY A 121 5.53 -4.59 -27.43
N ASP A 122 6.13 -5.13 -28.46
CA ASP A 122 6.51 -6.56 -28.51
C ASP A 122 7.84 -6.87 -27.80
N SER A 123 8.68 -5.86 -27.56
CA SER A 123 10.04 -6.04 -27.03
C SER A 123 10.22 -5.56 -25.59
N HIS A 124 9.22 -4.88 -25.03
CA HIS A 124 9.32 -4.28 -23.70
C HIS A 124 8.13 -4.64 -22.80
N HIS A 125 8.40 -4.70 -21.51
CA HIS A 125 7.38 -4.54 -20.49
C HIS A 125 7.08 -3.04 -20.33
N LEU A 126 5.85 -2.64 -20.55
CA LEU A 126 5.42 -1.24 -20.50
C LEU A 126 4.84 -0.91 -19.12
N LEU A 127 5.41 0.05 -18.44
CA LEU A 127 4.89 0.60 -17.18
C LEU A 127 4.45 2.06 -17.40
N ILE A 128 3.16 2.33 -17.28
CA ILE A 128 2.58 3.63 -17.60
C ILE A 128 2.22 4.36 -16.30
N ASP A 129 2.88 5.50 -16.07
CA ASP A 129 2.56 6.46 -15.00
C ASP A 129 1.62 7.55 -15.53
N THR A 130 0.55 7.83 -14.80
CA THR A 130 -0.43 8.87 -15.14
C THR A 130 -0.42 9.99 -14.11
N ALA A 131 -0.83 11.19 -14.51
CA ALA A 131 -0.91 12.35 -13.62
C ALA A 131 -1.84 12.17 -12.41
N GLY A 132 -2.81 11.25 -12.52
CA GLY A 132 -3.81 11.01 -11.48
C GLY A 132 -5.02 11.93 -11.56
N THR A 133 -5.11 12.72 -12.62
CA THR A 133 -6.29 13.52 -13.00
C THR A 133 -6.91 12.93 -14.26
N GLY A 134 -8.24 12.95 -14.37
CA GLY A 134 -8.91 12.40 -15.56
C GLY A 134 -8.74 10.88 -15.77
N ILE A 135 -8.46 10.14 -14.72
CA ILE A 135 -8.11 8.69 -14.70
C ILE A 135 -9.05 7.87 -15.60
N GLN A 136 -10.37 8.10 -15.50
CA GLN A 136 -11.35 7.33 -16.26
C GLN A 136 -11.18 7.49 -17.77
N ARG A 137 -10.98 8.72 -18.24
CA ARG A 137 -10.77 9.01 -19.67
C ARG A 137 -9.45 8.41 -20.15
N GLU A 138 -8.39 8.59 -19.37
CA GLU A 138 -7.06 8.11 -19.72
C GLU A 138 -7.04 6.59 -19.84
N ILE A 139 -7.50 5.86 -18.83
CA ILE A 139 -7.54 4.37 -18.85
C ILE A 139 -8.34 3.90 -20.05
N ARG A 140 -9.54 4.45 -20.29
CA ARG A 140 -10.39 4.05 -21.41
C ARG A 140 -9.71 4.24 -22.78
N CYS A 141 -8.99 5.35 -22.96
CA CYS A 141 -8.29 5.63 -24.20
C CYS A 141 -7.04 4.76 -24.36
N ILE A 142 -6.27 4.58 -23.28
CA ILE A 142 -5.04 3.76 -23.29
C ILE A 142 -5.37 2.29 -23.54
N THR A 143 -6.42 1.75 -22.93
CA THR A 143 -6.88 0.37 -23.16
C THR A 143 -7.26 0.10 -24.63
N LYS A 144 -7.76 1.12 -25.36
CA LYS A 144 -8.03 0.98 -26.79
C LYS A 144 -6.75 0.96 -27.64
N ILE A 145 -5.69 1.58 -27.15
CA ILE A 145 -4.40 1.66 -27.84
C ILE A 145 -3.54 0.41 -27.57
N ILE A 146 -3.57 -0.08 -26.33
CA ILE A 146 -2.76 -1.19 -25.85
C ILE A 146 -3.69 -2.34 -25.45
N PRO A 147 -3.91 -3.32 -26.35
CA PRO A 147 -4.70 -4.51 -26.04
C PRO A 147 -4.03 -5.30 -24.89
N GLY A 148 -4.85 -5.80 -23.97
CA GLY A 148 -4.35 -6.58 -22.83
C GLY A 148 -3.74 -5.74 -21.69
N LEU A 149 -3.81 -4.41 -21.77
CA LEU A 149 -3.37 -3.52 -20.69
C LEU A 149 -4.01 -3.91 -19.35
N LYS A 150 -3.20 -4.09 -18.32
CA LYS A 150 -3.63 -4.31 -16.95
C LYS A 150 -3.62 -2.99 -16.19
N SER A 151 -4.74 -2.64 -15.60
CA SER A 151 -4.88 -1.39 -14.84
C SER A 151 -4.87 -1.68 -13.34
N HIS A 152 -3.93 -1.08 -12.63
CA HIS A 152 -3.76 -1.25 -11.20
C HIS A 152 -4.09 0.05 -10.48
N LEU A 153 -4.97 -0.03 -9.47
CA LEU A 153 -5.28 1.09 -8.59
C LEU A 153 -4.25 1.13 -7.46
N ILE A 154 -3.61 2.28 -7.24
CA ILE A 154 -2.79 2.47 -6.04
C ILE A 154 -3.50 3.37 -5.03
N LEU A 155 -3.61 2.88 -3.80
CA LEU A 155 -4.15 3.59 -2.65
C LEU A 155 -3.07 3.73 -1.59
N ALA A 156 -3.01 4.89 -0.94
CA ALA A 156 -2.19 5.06 0.26
C ALA A 156 -2.89 4.40 1.46
N ALA A 157 -2.14 3.79 2.37
CA ALA A 157 -2.70 3.10 3.53
C ALA A 157 -3.51 4.03 4.46
N ASP A 158 -3.19 5.33 4.44
CA ASP A 158 -3.86 6.42 5.14
C ASP A 158 -5.01 7.07 4.36
N THR A 159 -5.43 6.45 3.24
CA THR A 159 -6.48 7.02 2.39
C THR A 159 -7.83 7.07 3.10
N ASN A 160 -8.63 8.08 2.75
CA ASN A 160 -10.03 8.13 3.16
C ASN A 160 -10.86 7.10 2.38
N GLU A 161 -11.64 6.27 3.09
CA GLU A 161 -12.46 5.21 2.50
C GLU A 161 -13.43 5.73 1.43
N THR A 162 -14.10 6.85 1.67
CA THR A 162 -15.04 7.45 0.70
C THR A 162 -14.33 7.86 -0.59
N SER A 163 -13.16 8.47 -0.50
CA SER A 163 -12.37 8.86 -1.67
C SER A 163 -11.92 7.65 -2.50
N ALA A 164 -11.55 6.57 -1.84
CA ALA A 164 -11.15 5.33 -2.51
C ALA A 164 -12.37 4.63 -3.16
N LEU A 165 -13.51 4.58 -2.47
CA LEU A 165 -14.75 4.01 -3.02
C LEU A 165 -15.23 4.79 -4.25
N ASN A 166 -15.08 6.11 -4.28
CA ASN A 166 -15.40 6.93 -5.45
C ASN A 166 -14.55 6.57 -6.68
N LEU A 167 -13.27 6.21 -6.49
CA LEU A 167 -12.42 5.73 -7.58
C LEU A 167 -12.86 4.33 -8.06
N LEU A 168 -13.27 3.47 -7.14
CA LEU A 168 -13.70 2.12 -7.44
C LEU A 168 -15.07 2.07 -8.13
N ALA A 169 -15.98 2.96 -7.72
CA ALA A 169 -17.33 3.05 -8.26
C ALA A 169 -17.41 3.69 -9.65
N GLN A 170 -16.29 4.15 -10.22
CA GLN A 170 -16.31 4.77 -11.55
C GLN A 170 -16.73 3.75 -12.62
N PRO A 171 -17.81 4.03 -13.38
CA PRO A 171 -18.30 3.09 -14.37
C PRO A 171 -17.25 2.86 -15.47
N HIS A 172 -17.20 1.64 -15.97
CA HIS A 172 -16.28 1.22 -17.04
C HIS A 172 -14.78 1.18 -16.69
N LEU A 173 -14.39 1.33 -15.43
CA LEU A 173 -13.03 1.01 -14.99
C LEU A 173 -12.98 -0.44 -14.49
N HIS A 174 -12.10 -1.21 -15.10
CA HIS A 174 -11.81 -2.58 -14.67
C HIS A 174 -10.41 -2.60 -14.05
N TRP A 175 -10.38 -2.67 -12.73
CA TRP A 175 -9.13 -2.78 -11.99
C TRP A 175 -8.67 -4.23 -11.93
N THR A 176 -7.48 -4.50 -12.43
CA THR A 176 -6.85 -5.83 -12.33
C THR A 176 -6.45 -6.13 -10.89
N SER A 177 -5.89 -5.13 -10.19
CA SER A 177 -5.56 -5.26 -8.77
C SER A 177 -5.49 -3.90 -8.08
N CYS A 178 -5.44 -3.94 -6.75
CA CYS A 178 -5.12 -2.81 -5.88
C CYS A 178 -3.70 -2.96 -5.34
N MET A 179 -2.91 -1.90 -5.43
CA MET A 179 -1.62 -1.75 -4.76
C MET A 179 -1.77 -0.84 -3.54
N VAL A 180 -0.97 -1.04 -2.50
CA VAL A 180 -1.05 -0.22 -1.29
C VAL A 180 0.30 0.40 -0.97
N SER A 181 0.32 1.72 -0.84
CA SER A 181 1.53 2.46 -0.44
C SER A 181 1.48 2.92 1.02
N ARG A 182 2.62 3.35 1.57
CA ARG A 182 2.75 3.93 2.93
C ARG A 182 2.24 3.02 4.05
N LEU A 183 2.42 1.72 3.92
CA LEU A 183 2.03 0.77 4.98
C LEU A 183 2.90 0.90 6.24
N ASP A 184 4.04 1.55 6.15
CA ASP A 184 4.95 1.86 7.26
C ASP A 184 4.45 2.97 8.20
N GLY A 185 3.53 3.80 7.74
CA GLY A 185 2.96 4.91 8.53
C GLY A 185 1.61 4.60 9.18
N VAL A 186 1.09 3.38 9.07
CA VAL A 186 -0.27 3.06 9.52
C VAL A 186 -0.32 1.72 10.24
N ASP A 187 -0.65 1.74 11.53
CA ASP A 187 -0.80 0.54 12.34
C ASP A 187 -2.02 -0.30 11.93
N TYR A 188 -3.12 0.38 11.61
CA TYR A 188 -4.40 -0.25 11.27
C TYR A 188 -4.98 0.33 9.97
N PRO A 189 -4.66 -0.23 8.80
CA PRO A 189 -5.18 0.26 7.52
C PRO A 189 -6.63 -0.19 7.28
N TRP A 190 -7.54 0.16 8.20
CA TRP A 190 -8.93 -0.30 8.16
C TRP A 190 -9.69 0.10 6.90
N ALA A 191 -9.42 1.31 6.36
CA ALA A 191 -10.04 1.74 5.11
C ALA A 191 -9.66 0.80 3.96
N ILE A 192 -8.39 0.42 3.86
CA ILE A 192 -7.90 -0.51 2.84
C ILE A 192 -8.50 -1.90 3.03
N ILE A 193 -8.50 -2.42 4.26
CA ILE A 193 -9.09 -3.72 4.57
C ILE A 193 -10.59 -3.74 4.21
N SER A 194 -11.33 -2.68 4.59
CA SER A 194 -12.75 -2.54 4.24
C SER A 194 -12.97 -2.57 2.73
N ILE A 195 -12.17 -1.81 1.99
CA ILE A 195 -12.25 -1.74 0.53
C ILE A 195 -11.97 -3.10 -0.10
N LEU A 196 -10.86 -3.74 0.27
CA LEU A 196 -10.44 -5.02 -0.31
C LEU A 196 -11.40 -6.15 0.02
N ALA A 197 -11.93 -6.18 1.25
CA ALA A 197 -12.89 -7.21 1.67
C ALA A 197 -14.28 -7.06 1.01
N ASN A 198 -14.66 -5.83 0.63
CA ASN A 198 -16.00 -5.55 0.06
C ASN A 198 -16.00 -5.31 -1.46
N SER A 199 -14.81 -5.15 -2.08
CA SER A 199 -14.69 -4.87 -3.50
C SER A 199 -14.21 -6.08 -4.22
N ASN A 200 -14.48 -6.98 -4.70
CA ASN A 200 -13.86 -8.10 -5.44
C ASN A 200 -12.51 -7.81 -6.14
N ILE A 201 -11.88 -6.68 -5.86
CA ILE A 201 -10.59 -6.30 -6.45
C ILE A 201 -9.47 -6.97 -5.65
N PRO A 202 -8.63 -7.82 -6.28
CA PRO A 202 -7.54 -8.47 -5.58
C PRO A 202 -6.44 -7.47 -5.22
N VAL A 203 -5.76 -7.67 -4.10
CA VAL A 203 -4.55 -6.93 -3.75
C VAL A 203 -3.32 -7.56 -4.42
N SER A 204 -2.34 -6.75 -4.80
CA SER A 204 -1.09 -7.25 -5.40
C SER A 204 0.15 -6.87 -4.60
N LEU A 205 0.61 -5.64 -4.71
CA LEU A 205 1.87 -5.17 -4.15
C LEU A 205 1.68 -4.08 -3.11
N GLY A 206 2.62 -3.98 -2.18
CA GLY A 206 2.63 -2.91 -1.20
C GLY A 206 4.02 -2.37 -0.89
N SER A 207 4.06 -1.12 -0.40
CA SER A 207 5.28 -0.46 0.03
C SER A 207 5.27 -0.14 1.52
N TYR A 208 6.42 -0.41 2.17
CA TYR A 208 6.62 -0.34 3.62
C TYR A 208 7.66 0.65 4.08
N CYS A 209 8.27 1.39 3.19
CA CYS A 209 9.29 2.36 3.56
C CYS A 209 9.39 3.47 2.55
N ALA A 210 9.94 4.61 2.97
CA ALA A 210 10.19 5.75 2.10
C ALA A 210 11.31 5.51 1.09
N ASN A 211 12.22 4.55 1.35
CA ASN A 211 13.33 4.26 0.43
C ASN A 211 12.82 3.64 -0.87
N VAL A 212 12.97 4.35 -1.98
CA VAL A 212 12.52 3.95 -3.32
C VAL A 212 13.21 2.68 -3.82
N SER A 213 14.46 2.44 -3.40
CA SER A 213 15.22 1.24 -3.79
C SER A 213 14.76 -0.04 -3.11
N SER A 214 13.92 0.07 -2.07
CA SER A 214 13.38 -1.13 -1.42
C SER A 214 12.33 -1.80 -2.32
N PRO A 215 12.41 -3.11 -2.57
CA PRO A 215 11.43 -3.79 -3.41
C PRO A 215 10.03 -3.72 -2.79
N PRO A 216 8.97 -3.64 -3.59
CA PRO A 216 7.63 -3.79 -3.08
C PRO A 216 7.41 -5.23 -2.62
N ARG A 217 6.51 -5.43 -1.67
CA ARG A 217 6.16 -6.75 -1.15
C ARG A 217 4.83 -7.22 -1.72
N ALA A 218 4.74 -8.50 -2.01
CA ALA A 218 3.46 -9.14 -2.32
C ALA A 218 2.53 -9.02 -1.11
N LEU A 219 1.32 -8.54 -1.37
CA LEU A 219 0.27 -8.42 -0.36
C LEU A 219 -0.75 -9.54 -0.52
N SER A 220 -1.33 -9.94 0.60
CA SER A 220 -2.38 -10.96 0.65
C SER A 220 -3.28 -10.72 1.86
N GLY A 221 -4.42 -11.40 1.90
CA GLY A 221 -5.26 -11.40 3.11
C GLY A 221 -4.50 -11.87 4.34
N ASP A 222 -3.63 -12.86 4.21
CA ASP A 222 -2.75 -13.35 5.27
C ASP A 222 -1.76 -12.28 5.76
N PHE A 223 -1.26 -11.45 4.86
CA PHE A 223 -0.44 -10.30 5.22
C PHE A 223 -1.20 -9.32 6.15
N PHE A 224 -2.40 -8.90 5.76
CA PHE A 224 -3.21 -7.97 6.56
C PHE A 224 -3.65 -8.60 7.88
N ALA A 225 -3.99 -9.88 7.88
CA ALA A 225 -4.31 -10.63 9.10
C ALA A 225 -3.14 -10.61 10.10
N ARG A 226 -1.91 -10.91 9.66
CA ARG A 226 -0.72 -10.83 10.51
C ARG A 226 -0.42 -9.41 10.98
N LEU A 227 -0.58 -8.40 10.13
CA LEU A 227 -0.39 -7.01 10.50
C LEU A 227 -1.30 -6.63 11.66
N ILE A 228 -2.61 -6.88 11.54
CA ILE A 228 -3.59 -6.56 12.58
C ILE A 228 -3.32 -7.34 13.87
N HIS A 229 -3.04 -8.63 13.77
CA HIS A 229 -2.74 -9.45 14.94
C HIS A 229 -1.52 -8.93 15.69
N LYS A 230 -0.42 -8.65 15.00
CA LYS A 230 0.81 -8.12 15.60
C LYS A 230 0.58 -6.78 16.30
N THR A 231 -0.15 -5.87 15.65
CA THR A 231 -0.43 -4.54 16.20
C THR A 231 -1.34 -4.62 17.42
N ALA A 232 -2.39 -5.47 17.35
CA ALA A 232 -3.29 -5.69 18.48
C ALA A 232 -2.54 -6.28 19.69
N GLN A 233 -1.68 -7.28 19.49
CA GLN A 233 -0.86 -7.86 20.54
C GLN A 233 0.07 -6.82 21.20
N GLY A 234 0.74 -5.98 20.40
CA GLY A 234 1.59 -4.91 20.92
C GLY A 234 0.84 -3.87 21.76
N HIS A 235 -0.41 -3.58 21.44
CA HIS A 235 -1.25 -2.70 22.26
C HIS A 235 -1.66 -3.35 23.58
N VAL A 236 -2.00 -4.64 23.57
CA VAL A 236 -2.32 -5.41 24.79
C VAL A 236 -1.11 -5.44 25.73
N ASP A 237 0.05 -5.78 25.21
CA ASP A 237 1.29 -5.85 26.00
C ASP A 237 1.67 -4.49 26.59
N SER A 238 1.52 -3.42 25.82
CA SER A 238 1.74 -2.04 26.27
C SER A 238 0.74 -1.61 27.36
N ALA A 239 -0.53 -1.99 27.24
CA ALA A 239 -1.55 -1.70 28.24
C ALA A 239 -1.30 -2.45 29.55
N LEU A 240 -0.89 -3.71 29.47
CA LEU A 240 -0.50 -4.53 30.64
C LEU A 240 0.74 -3.97 31.35
N ALA A 241 1.75 -3.53 30.59
CA ALA A 241 2.94 -2.89 31.15
C ALA A 241 2.59 -1.59 31.90
N ARG A 242 1.72 -0.74 31.32
CA ARG A 242 1.24 0.48 32.01
C ARG A 242 0.48 0.18 33.30
N ARG A 243 -0.36 -0.86 33.31
CA ARG A 243 -1.08 -1.29 34.53
C ARG A 243 -0.13 -1.78 35.63
N LYS A 244 0.89 -2.58 35.28
CA LYS A 244 1.90 -3.04 36.22
C LYS A 244 2.71 -1.90 36.83
N ASN A 245 3.09 -0.91 36.00
CA ASN A 245 3.80 0.30 36.48
C ASN A 245 2.93 1.20 37.35
N ALA A 246 1.63 1.29 37.07
CA ALA A 246 0.69 2.05 37.89
C ALA A 246 0.36 1.39 39.23
N GLN A 247 0.55 0.06 39.33
CA GLN A 247 0.36 -0.75 40.57
C GLN A 247 1.65 -0.94 41.36
N ALA A 248 2.80 -0.49 40.85
CA ALA A 248 4.04 -0.51 41.61
C ALA A 248 3.90 0.41 42.85
N PRO A 249 4.12 -0.09 44.07
CA PRO A 249 3.90 0.68 45.29
C PRO A 249 4.84 1.90 45.32
N VAL A 250 4.27 3.08 45.56
CA VAL A 250 4.94 4.38 45.71
C VAL A 250 5.92 4.41 46.93
N HIS A 251 6.33 3.26 47.43
CA HIS A 251 7.15 3.21 48.65
C HIS A 251 8.65 3.34 48.45
N ALA A 252 9.18 3.29 47.22
CA ALA A 252 10.62 3.45 46.98
C ALA A 252 11.11 4.91 47.10
N GLY A 253 10.27 5.90 46.77
CA GLY A 253 10.68 7.30 46.78
C GLY A 253 10.67 7.99 48.15
N ARG A 254 10.01 7.43 49.16
CA ARG A 254 9.95 8.03 50.54
C ARG A 254 11.16 7.66 51.41
N LEU A 255 11.77 6.54 51.19
CA LEU A 255 12.93 6.09 51.95
C LEU A 255 14.21 6.84 51.55
N GLU A 256 14.39 7.18 50.29
CA GLU A 256 15.54 7.96 49.84
C GLU A 256 15.47 9.44 50.26
N GLN A 257 14.30 10.04 50.31
CA GLN A 257 14.12 11.41 50.82
C GLN A 257 14.35 11.53 52.31
N GLN A 258 13.97 10.50 53.12
CA GLN A 258 14.26 10.48 54.55
C GLN A 258 15.75 10.22 54.86
N GLN A 259 16.44 9.42 54.07
CA GLN A 259 17.91 9.22 54.23
C GLN A 259 18.73 10.45 53.81
N CYS A 260 18.24 11.24 52.86
CA CYS A 260 18.90 12.51 52.46
C CYS A 260 18.73 13.62 53.51
N GLN A 261 17.58 13.68 54.20
CA GLN A 261 17.37 14.62 55.30
C GLN A 261 18.13 14.32 56.58
N LEU A 262 18.34 13.01 56.90
CA LEU A 262 19.16 12.58 58.02
C LEU A 262 20.66 12.77 57.88
N LYS A 263 21.15 12.89 56.65
CA LYS A 263 22.57 13.22 56.35
C LYS A 263 22.91 14.71 56.41
N GLN A 264 21.90 15.59 56.39
CA GLN A 264 22.12 17.03 56.51
C GLN A 264 22.12 17.57 57.95
N VAL A 265 21.70 16.75 58.90
CA VAL A 265 21.65 17.18 60.35
C VAL A 265 22.90 16.80 61.14
N ASN A 266 23.85 16.04 60.56
CA ASN A 266 25.09 15.61 61.28
C ASN A 266 26.37 16.35 60.87
N PHE A 267 26.30 17.51 60.22
CA PHE A 267 27.45 18.39 60.03
C PHE A 267 27.02 19.81 60.32
N GLY A 268 26.93 20.15 61.60
CA GLY A 268 26.80 21.47 62.18
C GLY A 268 27.53 21.50 63.49
#